data_deee43806907a013bedcd1b88051715d
#
_entry.id   deee43806907a013bedcd1b88051715d
#
_cell.length_a   1.000
_cell.length_b   1.000
_cell.length_c   1.000
_cell.angle_alpha   90.00
_cell.angle_beta   90.00
_cell.angle_gamma   90.00
#
_symmetry.space_group_name_H-M   'P 1'
#
loop_
_entity.id
_entity.type
_entity.pdbx_description
1 polymer ?
#
loop_
_entity_poly.entity_id
_entity_poly.type
_entity_poly.pdbx_seq_one_letter_code
_entity_poly.pdbx_strand_id
1 'polypeptide(L)'
;MIAAATPAPPAAIGIVVRDLTLRLNNRVLFDKLNFTLDGGQCAALLGASGVGKTSLLKIIAGLTPADADTVSGSDGLPLAGRIAYMGQKDLLYPWLTVKQNITLGARLRREKAESDWADYLLAEVGLDGVGACLPAALSGGMRQRAALARTLYERQPVVLMDEPFSALDTLTRAKIQALSARLLSAHTVMLITHDPLEACRLSHRLWVLAGQPARFLTGLDLAGEPPRAPDDPAVQQSQGALLRQLLGSAE
;
A
#
# COMPACT_ATOMS: atom_id res chain seq x y z
N MET A 1 13.17 28.13 5.62
CA MET A 1 12.58 26.77 5.53
C MET A 1 12.54 26.20 6.94
N ILE A 2 11.38 26.21 7.57
CA ILE A 2 11.16 25.53 8.86
C ILE A 2 11.02 24.05 8.48
N ALA A 3 11.99 23.23 8.85
CA ALA A 3 11.86 21.79 8.76
C ALA A 3 10.68 21.38 9.66
N ALA A 4 9.54 21.09 9.06
CA ALA A 4 8.44 20.48 9.81
C ALA A 4 9.01 19.19 10.41
N ALA A 5 9.08 19.11 11.74
CA ALA A 5 9.55 17.93 12.42
C ALA A 5 8.64 16.77 11.98
N THR A 6 9.22 15.79 11.29
CA THR A 6 8.49 14.57 10.94
C THR A 6 8.01 13.96 12.26
N PRO A 7 6.68 13.82 12.47
CA PRO A 7 6.18 13.29 13.72
C PRO A 7 6.69 11.87 13.94
N ALA A 8 6.78 11.46 15.22
CA ALA A 8 7.20 10.11 15.57
C ALA A 8 6.29 9.07 14.89
N PRO A 9 6.86 8.01 14.30
CA PRO A 9 6.07 6.95 13.68
C PRO A 9 5.22 6.24 14.75
N PRO A 10 4.04 5.71 14.38
CA PRO A 10 3.25 4.89 15.29
C PRO A 10 4.00 3.59 15.63
N ALA A 11 3.62 2.97 16.75
CA ALA A 11 4.11 1.63 17.07
C ALA A 11 3.71 0.64 15.96
N ALA A 12 4.66 -0.09 15.43
CA ALA A 12 4.43 -1.04 14.35
C ALA A 12 3.53 -2.19 14.83
N ILE A 13 2.49 -2.49 14.07
CA ILE A 13 1.52 -3.56 14.35
C ILE A 13 1.48 -4.45 13.13
N GLY A 14 1.72 -5.76 13.31
CA GLY A 14 1.62 -6.73 12.23
C GLY A 14 0.17 -7.01 11.82
N ILE A 15 0.00 -7.69 10.68
CA ILE A 15 -1.29 -8.15 10.17
C ILE A 15 -1.35 -9.67 10.36
N VAL A 16 -2.43 -10.17 10.96
CA VAL A 16 -2.69 -11.60 11.12
C VAL A 16 -4.01 -11.93 10.43
N VAL A 17 -3.97 -12.87 9.50
CA VAL A 17 -5.16 -13.40 8.81
C VAL A 17 -5.26 -14.89 9.11
N ARG A 18 -6.43 -15.32 9.58
CA ARG A 18 -6.72 -16.72 9.94
C ARG A 18 -7.97 -17.23 9.27
N ASP A 19 -7.84 -18.37 8.64
CA ASP A 19 -8.95 -19.13 8.01
C ASP A 19 -9.87 -18.30 7.12
N LEU A 20 -9.29 -17.28 6.44
CA LEU A 20 -10.05 -16.40 5.58
C LEU A 20 -10.70 -17.17 4.44
N THR A 21 -12.03 -17.19 4.43
CA THR A 21 -12.82 -17.75 3.35
C THR A 21 -13.67 -16.64 2.72
N LEU A 22 -13.60 -16.52 1.41
CA LEU A 22 -14.40 -15.56 0.63
C LEU A 22 -15.03 -16.24 -0.57
N ARG A 23 -16.33 -16.07 -0.73
CA ARG A 23 -17.09 -16.47 -1.91
C ARG A 23 -17.65 -15.25 -2.61
N LEU A 24 -17.44 -15.16 -3.92
CA LEU A 24 -18.00 -14.11 -4.77
C LEU A 24 -18.70 -14.77 -5.97
N ASN A 25 -19.97 -14.45 -6.21
CA ASN A 25 -20.72 -14.93 -7.37
C ASN A 25 -20.60 -16.47 -7.56
N ASN A 26 -20.83 -17.25 -6.53
CA ASN A 26 -20.69 -18.72 -6.48
C ASN A 26 -19.26 -19.26 -6.70
N ARG A 27 -18.23 -18.42 -6.78
CA ARG A 27 -16.82 -18.83 -6.85
C ARG A 27 -16.17 -18.67 -5.47
N VAL A 28 -15.46 -19.70 -5.03
CA VAL A 28 -14.59 -19.60 -3.85
C VAL A 28 -13.34 -18.86 -4.28
N LEU A 29 -13.16 -17.66 -3.77
CA LEU A 29 -11.98 -16.84 -4.04
C LEU A 29 -10.83 -17.22 -3.09
N PHE A 30 -11.12 -17.32 -1.80
CA PHE A 30 -10.21 -17.80 -0.78
C PHE A 30 -10.89 -18.95 -0.01
N ASP A 31 -10.10 -19.95 0.38
CA ASP A 31 -10.52 -21.08 1.19
C ASP A 31 -9.48 -21.29 2.29
N LYS A 32 -9.83 -20.88 3.52
CA LYS A 32 -8.99 -20.93 4.72
C LYS A 32 -7.58 -20.36 4.50
N LEU A 33 -7.51 -19.18 3.87
CA LEU A 33 -6.25 -18.48 3.65
C LEU A 33 -5.69 -18.00 5.00
N ASN A 34 -4.43 -18.37 5.27
CA ASN A 34 -3.72 -18.02 6.50
C ASN A 34 -2.40 -17.34 6.17
N PHE A 35 -2.10 -16.21 6.82
CA PHE A 35 -0.77 -15.59 6.75
C PHE A 35 -0.57 -14.57 7.88
N THR A 36 0.69 -14.22 8.10
CA THR A 36 1.09 -13.15 9.02
C THR A 36 2.12 -12.26 8.34
N LEU A 37 1.96 -10.96 8.50
CA LEU A 37 2.96 -9.94 8.17
C LEU A 37 3.40 -9.29 9.48
N ASP A 38 4.68 -9.37 9.79
CA ASP A 38 5.24 -8.82 11.01
C ASP A 38 5.18 -7.29 11.03
N GLY A 39 5.11 -6.71 12.23
CA GLY A 39 5.08 -5.26 12.40
C GLY A 39 6.34 -4.58 11.86
N GLY A 40 6.18 -3.47 11.15
CA GLY A 40 7.28 -2.72 10.55
C GLY A 40 7.82 -3.30 9.23
N GLN A 41 7.26 -4.41 8.74
CA GLN A 41 7.66 -4.99 7.47
C GLN A 41 6.79 -4.50 6.31
N CYS A 42 7.40 -4.43 5.13
CA CYS A 42 6.71 -4.25 3.86
C CYS A 42 6.63 -5.58 3.11
N ALA A 43 5.42 -6.02 2.76
CA ALA A 43 5.19 -7.16 1.87
C ALA A 43 4.63 -6.68 0.52
N ALA A 44 5.19 -7.17 -0.58
CA ALA A 44 4.60 -6.98 -1.90
C ALA A 44 3.81 -8.22 -2.32
N LEU A 45 2.59 -7.99 -2.82
CA LEU A 45 1.67 -9.00 -3.30
C LEU A 45 1.53 -8.92 -4.82
N LEU A 46 1.94 -9.96 -5.50
CA LEU A 46 1.83 -10.13 -6.95
C LEU A 46 0.86 -11.27 -7.30
N GLY A 47 0.57 -11.43 -8.57
CA GLY A 47 -0.29 -12.49 -9.12
C GLY A 47 -1.10 -12.01 -10.31
N ALA A 48 -1.75 -12.94 -11.00
CA ALA A 48 -2.54 -12.65 -12.19
C ALA A 48 -3.69 -11.67 -11.91
N SER A 49 -4.15 -10.96 -12.96
CA SER A 49 -5.34 -10.11 -12.84
C SER A 49 -6.56 -10.95 -12.47
N GLY A 50 -7.37 -10.43 -11.55
CA GLY A 50 -8.61 -11.12 -11.10
C GLY A 50 -8.38 -12.26 -10.09
N VAL A 51 -7.15 -12.57 -9.66
CA VAL A 51 -6.88 -13.62 -8.67
C VAL A 51 -7.33 -13.28 -7.24
N GLY A 52 -7.68 -12.02 -6.96
CA GLY A 52 -8.22 -11.61 -5.66
C GLY A 52 -7.35 -10.67 -4.83
N LYS A 53 -6.23 -10.15 -5.35
CA LYS A 53 -5.33 -9.26 -4.60
C LYS A 53 -6.05 -8.04 -3.99
N THR A 54 -6.77 -7.28 -4.81
CA THR A 54 -7.58 -6.13 -4.34
C THR A 54 -8.66 -6.54 -3.35
N SER A 55 -9.28 -7.72 -3.54
CA SER A 55 -10.28 -8.25 -2.60
C SER A 55 -9.65 -8.54 -1.24
N LEU A 56 -8.46 -9.13 -1.22
CA LEU A 56 -7.71 -9.39 0.01
C LEU A 56 -7.41 -8.09 0.75
N LEU A 57 -6.86 -7.06 0.05
CA LEU A 57 -6.62 -5.76 0.67
C LEU A 57 -7.88 -5.13 1.25
N LYS A 58 -9.00 -5.20 0.51
CA LYS A 58 -10.29 -4.65 0.97
C LYS A 58 -10.82 -5.36 2.21
N ILE A 59 -10.62 -6.68 2.32
CA ILE A 59 -11.00 -7.44 3.52
C ILE A 59 -10.14 -6.99 4.70
N ILE A 60 -8.82 -6.91 4.53
CA ILE A 60 -7.90 -6.46 5.59
C ILE A 60 -8.26 -5.02 6.02
N ALA A 61 -8.61 -4.17 5.07
CA ALA A 61 -9.04 -2.80 5.33
C ALA A 61 -10.44 -2.69 5.99
N GLY A 62 -11.18 -3.80 6.15
CA GLY A 62 -12.56 -3.79 6.64
C GLY A 62 -13.58 -3.20 5.66
N LEU A 63 -13.21 -3.03 4.38
CA LEU A 63 -14.07 -2.49 3.31
C LEU A 63 -14.93 -3.58 2.64
N THR A 64 -14.60 -4.83 2.85
CA THR A 64 -15.38 -6.01 2.45
C THR A 64 -15.59 -6.88 3.67
N PRO A 65 -16.82 -7.30 3.97
CA PRO A 65 -17.10 -8.16 5.11
C PRO A 65 -16.29 -9.47 5.05
N ALA A 66 -15.81 -9.90 6.20
CA ALA A 66 -15.25 -11.23 6.44
C ALA A 66 -15.82 -11.76 7.76
N ASP A 67 -15.64 -13.08 8.01
CA ASP A 67 -16.05 -13.67 9.27
C ASP A 67 -15.32 -12.97 10.45
N ALA A 68 -15.98 -12.94 11.60
CA ALA A 68 -15.39 -12.35 12.81
C ALA A 68 -14.05 -13.02 13.13
N ASP A 69 -13.11 -12.23 13.66
CA ASP A 69 -11.77 -12.66 14.09
C ASP A 69 -10.84 -13.21 12.97
N THR A 70 -11.30 -13.14 11.70
CA THR A 70 -10.47 -13.56 10.55
C THR A 70 -9.25 -12.65 10.36
N VAL A 71 -9.39 -11.35 10.64
CA VAL A 71 -8.33 -10.34 10.47
C VAL A 71 -8.12 -9.56 11.76
N SER A 72 -6.89 -9.56 12.25
CA SER A 72 -6.50 -8.83 13.46
C SER A 72 -5.09 -8.24 13.34
N GLY A 73 -4.75 -7.33 14.26
CA GLY A 73 -3.37 -6.94 14.49
C GLY A 73 -2.58 -8.05 15.20
N SER A 74 -1.26 -7.99 15.14
CA SER A 74 -0.38 -8.89 15.89
C SER A 74 -0.53 -8.78 17.41
N ASP A 75 -1.16 -7.70 17.89
CA ASP A 75 -1.55 -7.47 19.28
C ASP A 75 -2.91 -8.11 19.64
N GLY A 76 -3.53 -8.85 18.72
CA GLY A 76 -4.83 -9.48 18.89
C GLY A 76 -6.04 -8.55 18.80
N LEU A 77 -5.83 -7.24 18.56
CA LEU A 77 -6.92 -6.27 18.47
C LEU A 77 -7.37 -6.07 17.01
N PRO A 78 -8.62 -5.63 16.78
CA PRO A 78 -9.09 -5.30 15.44
C PRO A 78 -8.22 -4.23 14.77
N LEU A 79 -8.06 -4.32 13.44
CA LEU A 79 -7.33 -3.33 12.64
C LEU A 79 -8.20 -2.11 12.27
N ALA A 80 -9.48 -2.12 12.55
CA ALA A 80 -10.40 -1.00 12.28
C ALA A 80 -9.90 0.31 12.92
N GLY A 81 -9.82 1.38 12.12
CA GLY A 81 -9.30 2.69 12.55
C GLY A 81 -7.76 2.77 12.66
N ARG A 82 -7.04 1.70 12.30
CA ARG A 82 -5.57 1.59 12.41
C ARG A 82 -4.91 1.35 11.03
N ILE A 83 -5.68 1.54 9.96
CA ILE A 83 -5.27 1.31 8.57
C ILE A 83 -5.42 2.58 7.76
N ALA A 84 -4.39 2.93 7.00
CA ALA A 84 -4.48 3.82 5.85
C ALA A 84 -4.58 2.98 4.57
N TYR A 85 -5.62 3.23 3.76
CA TYR A 85 -5.87 2.49 2.54
C TYR A 85 -5.78 3.38 1.31
N MET A 86 -4.95 3.00 0.34
CA MET A 86 -4.87 3.59 -0.98
C MET A 86 -5.38 2.60 -2.02
N GLY A 87 -6.53 2.90 -2.63
CA GLY A 87 -7.07 2.08 -3.71
C GLY A 87 -6.39 2.35 -5.06
N GLN A 88 -6.64 1.47 -6.03
CA GLN A 88 -6.10 1.59 -7.40
C GLN A 88 -6.51 2.89 -8.09
N LYS A 89 -7.73 3.41 -7.81
CA LYS A 89 -8.18 4.74 -8.25
C LYS A 89 -7.82 5.77 -7.19
N ASP A 90 -7.56 7.00 -7.61
CA ASP A 90 -7.20 8.10 -6.72
C ASP A 90 -8.30 8.47 -5.70
N LEU A 91 -9.57 8.27 -6.04
CA LEU A 91 -10.74 8.52 -5.20
C LEU A 91 -10.71 9.90 -4.53
N LEU A 92 -10.20 10.90 -5.23
CA LEU A 92 -10.25 12.27 -4.76
C LEU A 92 -11.66 12.83 -4.94
N TYR A 93 -12.18 13.50 -3.91
CA TYR A 93 -13.47 14.17 -3.99
C TYR A 93 -13.38 15.38 -4.92
N PRO A 94 -14.12 15.43 -6.03
CA PRO A 94 -13.94 16.43 -7.10
C PRO A 94 -14.28 17.86 -6.66
N TRP A 95 -15.07 18.02 -5.62
CA TRP A 95 -15.47 19.33 -5.06
C TRP A 95 -14.57 19.83 -3.92
N LEU A 96 -13.59 19.05 -3.49
CA LEU A 96 -12.59 19.44 -2.50
C LEU A 96 -11.27 19.80 -3.19
N THR A 97 -10.56 20.80 -2.66
CA THR A 97 -9.21 21.09 -3.13
C THR A 97 -8.27 19.91 -2.85
N VAL A 98 -7.10 19.91 -3.45
CA VAL A 98 -6.08 18.87 -3.23
C VAL A 98 -5.72 18.80 -1.75
N LYS A 99 -5.45 19.93 -1.11
CA LYS A 99 -5.13 19.98 0.32
C LYS A 99 -6.29 19.51 1.20
N GLN A 100 -7.52 19.88 0.85
CA GLN A 100 -8.72 19.39 1.56
C GLN A 100 -8.92 17.88 1.40
N ASN A 101 -8.56 17.30 0.24
CA ASN A 101 -8.56 15.86 0.04
C ASN A 101 -7.52 15.16 0.92
N ILE A 102 -6.32 15.73 1.03
CA ILE A 102 -5.25 15.17 1.88
C ILE A 102 -5.67 15.16 3.35
N THR A 103 -6.24 16.24 3.84
CA THR A 103 -6.63 16.40 5.24
C THR A 103 -8.03 15.87 5.57
N LEU A 104 -8.69 15.20 4.64
CA LEU A 104 -10.09 14.79 4.77
C LEU A 104 -10.33 13.85 5.97
N GLY A 105 -9.43 12.90 6.22
CA GLY A 105 -9.57 11.95 7.32
C GLY A 105 -9.63 12.65 8.68
N ALA A 106 -8.73 13.58 8.96
CA ALA A 106 -8.77 14.38 10.19
C ALA A 106 -10.11 15.14 10.32
N ARG A 107 -10.58 15.73 9.22
CA ARG A 107 -11.86 16.44 9.21
C ARG A 107 -13.05 15.51 9.52
N LEU A 108 -13.06 14.29 8.96
CA LEU A 108 -14.11 13.30 9.21
C LEU A 108 -14.11 12.82 10.67
N ARG A 109 -12.94 12.69 11.28
CA ARG A 109 -12.77 12.36 12.70
C ARG A 109 -12.99 13.55 13.63
N ARG A 110 -13.28 14.75 13.08
CA ARG A 110 -13.42 16.01 13.83
C ARG A 110 -12.15 16.45 14.54
N GLU A 111 -11.00 16.09 14.00
CA GLU A 111 -9.68 16.49 14.46
C GLU A 111 -9.23 17.77 13.78
N LYS A 112 -8.34 18.51 14.41
CA LYS A 112 -7.71 19.68 13.79
C LYS A 112 -6.76 19.21 12.69
N ALA A 113 -6.99 19.67 11.46
CA ALA A 113 -6.09 19.37 10.35
C ALA A 113 -4.70 19.96 10.57
N GLU A 114 -3.65 19.14 10.41
CA GLU A 114 -2.26 19.55 10.47
C GLU A 114 -1.84 20.15 9.11
N SER A 115 -2.03 21.45 8.96
CA SER A 115 -1.79 22.17 7.71
C SER A 115 -0.33 22.06 7.24
N ASP A 116 0.61 22.20 8.16
CA ASP A 116 2.06 22.17 7.85
C ASP A 116 2.51 20.79 7.38
N TRP A 117 1.94 19.72 7.97
CA TRP A 117 2.19 18.36 7.51
C TRP A 117 1.61 18.09 6.12
N ALA A 118 0.42 18.58 5.83
CA ALA A 118 -0.17 18.48 4.50
C ALA A 118 0.66 19.23 3.45
N ASP A 119 1.13 20.44 3.78
CA ASP A 119 1.99 21.24 2.89
C ASP A 119 3.36 20.56 2.66
N TYR A 120 3.95 19.99 3.71
CA TYR A 120 5.18 19.20 3.61
C TYR A 120 4.98 18.00 2.65
N LEU A 121 3.90 17.23 2.82
CA LEU A 121 3.62 16.09 1.93
C LEU A 121 3.37 16.53 0.50
N LEU A 122 2.66 17.65 0.28
CA LEU A 122 2.46 18.21 -1.06
C LEU A 122 3.80 18.54 -1.75
N ALA A 123 4.72 19.16 -1.04
CA ALA A 123 6.05 19.47 -1.55
C ALA A 123 6.85 18.19 -1.85
N GLU A 124 6.86 17.21 -0.93
CA GLU A 124 7.58 15.95 -1.09
C GLU A 124 7.08 15.11 -2.28
N VAL A 125 5.77 15.10 -2.53
CA VAL A 125 5.23 14.41 -3.72
C VAL A 125 5.30 15.27 -5.01
N GLY A 126 5.95 16.43 -4.96
CA GLY A 126 6.12 17.33 -6.11
C GLY A 126 4.80 17.94 -6.60
N LEU A 127 3.95 18.31 -5.65
CA LEU A 127 2.67 19.02 -5.86
C LEU A 127 2.67 20.38 -5.16
N ASP A 128 3.86 20.98 -4.99
CA ASP A 128 3.98 22.31 -4.43
C ASP A 128 3.18 23.34 -5.26
N GLY A 129 2.49 24.25 -4.59
CA GLY A 129 1.68 25.29 -5.22
C GLY A 129 0.30 24.86 -5.74
N VAL A 130 -0.03 23.55 -5.78
CA VAL A 130 -1.34 23.09 -6.30
C VAL A 130 -2.35 22.69 -5.19
N GLY A 131 -2.02 22.93 -3.94
CA GLY A 131 -2.88 22.57 -2.81
C GLY A 131 -4.28 23.18 -2.84
N ALA A 132 -4.45 24.36 -3.45
CA ALA A 132 -5.74 25.05 -3.62
C ALA A 132 -6.50 24.61 -4.90
N CYS A 133 -5.89 23.85 -5.81
CA CYS A 133 -6.53 23.40 -7.04
C CYS A 133 -7.56 22.29 -6.75
N LEU A 134 -8.55 22.18 -7.65
CA LEU A 134 -9.47 21.03 -7.66
C LEU A 134 -8.85 19.85 -8.43
N PRO A 135 -9.23 18.58 -8.13
CA PRO A 135 -8.71 17.40 -8.82
C PRO A 135 -8.86 17.43 -10.35
N ALA A 136 -9.85 18.11 -10.88
CA ALA A 136 -10.07 18.27 -12.32
C ALA A 136 -8.93 19.02 -13.03
N ALA A 137 -8.17 19.84 -12.32
CA ALA A 137 -7.03 20.58 -12.88
C ALA A 137 -5.73 19.74 -12.89
N LEU A 138 -5.73 18.52 -12.34
CA LEU A 138 -4.56 17.69 -12.20
C LEU A 138 -4.48 16.61 -13.27
N SER A 139 -3.26 16.28 -13.72
CA SER A 139 -3.02 15.08 -14.52
C SER A 139 -3.28 13.80 -13.72
N GLY A 140 -3.40 12.64 -14.39
CA GLY A 140 -3.57 11.35 -13.72
C GLY A 140 -2.47 11.05 -12.70
N GLY A 141 -1.21 11.26 -13.07
CA GLY A 141 -0.07 11.08 -12.17
C GLY A 141 -0.06 12.08 -11.00
N MET A 142 -0.51 13.32 -11.21
CA MET A 142 -0.68 14.28 -10.10
C MET A 142 -1.78 13.85 -9.13
N ARG A 143 -2.92 13.35 -9.63
CA ARG A 143 -3.97 12.81 -8.77
C ARG A 143 -3.50 11.61 -7.98
N GLN A 144 -2.74 10.70 -8.59
CA GLN A 144 -2.18 9.54 -7.88
C GLN A 144 -1.21 9.97 -6.76
N ARG A 145 -0.35 10.98 -7.01
CA ARG A 145 0.53 11.55 -5.99
C ARG A 145 -0.24 12.24 -4.86
N ALA A 146 -1.34 12.92 -5.16
CA ALA A 146 -2.21 13.50 -4.16
C ALA A 146 -2.91 12.42 -3.29
N ALA A 147 -3.36 11.31 -3.91
CA ALA A 147 -3.92 10.17 -3.19
C ALA A 147 -2.88 9.50 -2.27
N LEU A 148 -1.64 9.38 -2.73
CA LEU A 148 -0.54 8.89 -1.89
C LEU A 148 -0.28 9.85 -0.72
N ALA A 149 -0.21 11.17 -0.95
CA ALA A 149 -0.04 12.16 0.11
C ALA A 149 -1.18 12.09 1.14
N ARG A 150 -2.44 11.87 0.70
CA ARG A 150 -3.58 11.62 1.60
C ARG A 150 -3.36 10.37 2.46
N THR A 151 -2.86 9.29 1.88
CA THR A 151 -2.59 8.03 2.59
C THR A 151 -1.48 8.22 3.63
N LEU A 152 -0.38 8.88 3.25
CA LEU A 152 0.74 9.20 4.15
C LEU A 152 0.34 10.18 5.27
N TYR A 153 -0.63 11.06 5.00
CA TYR A 153 -1.12 12.03 5.97
C TYR A 153 -1.74 11.35 7.20
N GLU A 154 -2.39 10.20 7.02
CA GLU A 154 -3.10 9.49 8.08
C GLU A 154 -2.18 8.87 9.15
N ARG A 155 -0.90 8.62 8.86
CA ARG A 155 0.10 8.05 9.80
C ARG A 155 -0.39 6.82 10.55
N GLN A 156 -1.19 6.00 9.90
CA GLN A 156 -1.70 4.78 10.52
C GLN A 156 -0.60 3.70 10.60
N PRO A 157 -0.58 2.86 11.65
CA PRO A 157 0.46 1.83 11.81
C PRO A 157 0.48 0.80 10.68
N VAL A 158 -0.66 0.59 10.01
CA VAL A 158 -0.78 -0.31 8.86
C VAL A 158 -1.16 0.50 7.62
N VAL A 159 -0.45 0.28 6.51
CA VAL A 159 -0.69 0.95 5.24
C VAL A 159 -0.90 -0.09 4.15
N LEU A 160 -2.04 -0.01 3.48
CA LEU A 160 -2.40 -0.91 2.39
C LEU A 160 -2.49 -0.12 1.10
N MET A 161 -1.74 -0.52 0.07
CA MET A 161 -1.66 0.20 -1.20
C MET A 161 -1.91 -0.73 -2.39
N ASP A 162 -2.86 -0.37 -3.23
CA ASP A 162 -3.21 -1.11 -4.45
C ASP A 162 -2.70 -0.35 -5.69
N GLU A 163 -1.60 -0.82 -6.27
CA GLU A 163 -0.92 -0.24 -7.44
C GLU A 163 -0.63 1.28 -7.33
N PRO A 164 0.02 1.72 -6.24
CA PRO A 164 0.14 3.15 -5.91
C PRO A 164 0.99 3.97 -6.90
N PHE A 165 1.81 3.32 -7.73
CA PHE A 165 2.74 4.01 -8.64
C PHE A 165 2.44 3.79 -10.12
N SER A 166 1.32 3.13 -10.48
CA SER A 166 1.02 2.69 -11.85
C SER A 166 0.87 3.83 -12.87
N ALA A 167 0.32 4.98 -12.46
CA ALA A 167 0.10 6.14 -13.36
C ALA A 167 1.28 7.13 -13.41
N LEU A 168 2.45 6.77 -12.82
CA LEU A 168 3.62 7.64 -12.77
C LEU A 168 4.62 7.30 -13.89
N ASP A 169 5.23 8.34 -14.46
CA ASP A 169 6.39 8.19 -15.34
C ASP A 169 7.60 7.63 -14.58
N THR A 170 8.58 7.11 -15.28
CA THR A 170 9.73 6.37 -14.70
C THR A 170 10.51 7.19 -13.68
N LEU A 171 10.81 8.46 -13.97
CA LEU A 171 11.63 9.28 -13.06
C LEU A 171 10.84 9.69 -11.81
N THR A 172 9.60 10.12 -12.00
CA THR A 172 8.68 10.46 -10.90
C THR A 172 8.43 9.23 -10.04
N ARG A 173 8.18 8.06 -10.66
CA ARG A 173 7.97 6.79 -9.96
C ARG A 173 9.13 6.47 -9.02
N ALA A 174 10.38 6.52 -9.52
CA ALA A 174 11.55 6.21 -8.71
C ALA A 174 11.68 7.14 -7.48
N LYS A 175 11.43 8.45 -7.66
CA LYS A 175 11.46 9.44 -6.57
C LYS A 175 10.37 9.17 -5.53
N ILE A 176 9.14 8.93 -5.98
CA ILE A 176 7.99 8.69 -5.10
C ILE A 176 8.10 7.35 -4.36
N GLN A 177 8.66 6.32 -4.99
CA GLN A 177 8.98 5.04 -4.34
C GLN A 177 9.99 5.23 -3.21
N ALA A 178 11.09 5.96 -3.45
CA ALA A 178 12.09 6.25 -2.42
C ALA A 178 11.51 7.08 -1.27
N LEU A 179 10.67 8.07 -1.57
CA LEU A 179 9.93 8.85 -0.58
C LEU A 179 9.02 7.96 0.28
N SER A 180 8.22 7.10 -0.36
CA SER A 180 7.29 6.20 0.32
C SER A 180 8.03 5.24 1.24
N ALA A 181 9.12 4.61 0.77
CA ALA A 181 9.92 3.71 1.57
C ALA A 181 10.49 4.42 2.82
N ARG A 182 10.99 5.67 2.66
CA ARG A 182 11.50 6.47 3.77
C ARG A 182 10.42 6.83 4.80
N LEU A 183 9.26 7.31 4.34
CA LEU A 183 8.19 7.76 5.25
C LEU A 183 7.44 6.59 5.90
N LEU A 184 7.46 5.41 5.28
CA LEU A 184 6.77 4.22 5.77
C LEU A 184 7.71 3.19 6.41
N SER A 185 8.98 3.50 6.62
CA SER A 185 9.99 2.56 7.14
C SER A 185 9.66 1.93 8.50
N ALA A 186 8.87 2.62 9.33
CA ALA A 186 8.40 2.12 10.63
C ALA A 186 6.95 1.61 10.60
N HIS A 187 6.33 1.52 9.43
CA HIS A 187 4.94 1.10 9.27
C HIS A 187 4.88 -0.33 8.72
N THR A 188 3.80 -1.03 9.00
CA THR A 188 3.52 -2.29 8.33
C THR A 188 2.82 -2.01 7.01
N VAL A 189 3.43 -2.41 5.91
CA VAL A 189 2.95 -2.07 4.57
C VAL A 189 2.60 -3.33 3.79
N MET A 190 1.43 -3.37 3.18
CA MET A 190 1.11 -4.34 2.14
C MET A 190 0.88 -3.60 0.82
N LEU A 191 1.71 -3.91 -0.17
CA LEU A 191 1.75 -3.28 -1.47
C LEU A 191 1.32 -4.28 -2.55
N ILE A 192 0.25 -4.00 -3.29
CA ILE A 192 -0.04 -4.71 -4.54
C ILE A 192 0.69 -4.00 -5.67
N THR A 193 1.40 -4.76 -6.46
CA THR A 193 2.02 -4.30 -7.69
C THR A 193 2.03 -5.41 -8.75
N HIS A 194 2.10 -5.02 -10.01
CA HIS A 194 2.34 -5.91 -11.13
C HIS A 194 3.78 -5.79 -11.66
N ASP A 195 4.60 -4.91 -11.07
CA ASP A 195 6.00 -4.71 -11.45
C ASP A 195 6.93 -5.51 -10.50
N PRO A 196 7.57 -6.59 -11.00
CA PRO A 196 8.50 -7.40 -10.19
C PRO A 196 9.69 -6.63 -9.65
N LEU A 197 10.19 -5.63 -10.39
CA LEU A 197 11.30 -4.79 -9.94
C LEU A 197 10.88 -3.92 -8.77
N GLU A 198 9.69 -3.30 -8.86
CA GLU A 198 9.11 -2.52 -7.77
C GLU A 198 8.97 -3.36 -6.49
N ALA A 199 8.39 -4.56 -6.64
CA ALA A 199 8.23 -5.51 -5.53
C ALA A 199 9.57 -5.86 -4.87
N CYS A 200 10.59 -6.22 -5.65
CA CYS A 200 11.92 -6.57 -5.12
C CYS A 200 12.63 -5.39 -4.47
N ARG A 201 12.40 -4.16 -4.93
CA ARG A 201 13.05 -2.97 -4.39
C ARG A 201 12.45 -2.47 -3.08
N LEU A 202 11.12 -2.58 -2.94
CA LEU A 202 10.36 -1.88 -1.89
C LEU A 202 9.89 -2.78 -0.76
N SER A 203 10.01 -4.11 -0.86
CA SER A 203 9.48 -5.01 0.16
C SER A 203 10.54 -5.84 0.85
N HIS A 204 10.25 -6.26 2.08
CA HIS A 204 11.02 -7.25 2.83
C HIS A 204 10.61 -8.67 2.41
N ARG A 205 9.34 -8.84 2.04
CA ARG A 205 8.76 -10.15 1.67
C ARG A 205 7.94 -10.03 0.40
N LEU A 206 8.09 -11.03 -0.48
CA LEU A 206 7.30 -11.16 -1.70
C LEU A 206 6.30 -12.31 -1.54
N TRP A 207 5.06 -12.05 -1.94
CA TRP A 207 4.02 -13.07 -2.03
C TRP A 207 3.44 -13.09 -3.44
N VAL A 208 3.26 -14.29 -3.97
CA VAL A 208 2.53 -14.52 -5.21
C VAL A 208 1.22 -15.20 -4.88
N LEU A 209 0.12 -14.55 -5.23
CA LEU A 209 -1.23 -15.10 -5.09
C LEU A 209 -1.65 -15.79 -6.39
N ALA A 210 -1.99 -17.07 -6.33
CA ALA A 210 -2.33 -17.87 -7.51
C ALA A 210 -3.35 -18.95 -7.21
N GLY A 211 -3.95 -19.52 -8.26
CA GLY A 211 -4.89 -20.64 -8.19
C GLY A 211 -6.36 -20.24 -7.97
N GLN A 212 -7.24 -21.24 -7.90
CA GLN A 212 -8.66 -21.13 -7.63
C GLN A 212 -9.11 -22.35 -6.80
N PRO A 213 -9.41 -22.19 -5.49
CA PRO A 213 -9.23 -20.98 -4.66
C PRO A 213 -7.82 -20.40 -4.66
N ALA A 214 -7.72 -19.09 -4.52
CA ALA A 214 -6.43 -18.41 -4.50
C ALA A 214 -5.68 -18.71 -3.20
N ARG A 215 -4.38 -18.98 -3.34
CA ARG A 215 -3.47 -19.26 -2.23
C ARG A 215 -2.12 -18.61 -2.49
N PHE A 216 -1.37 -18.37 -1.44
CA PHE A 216 0.01 -17.94 -1.60
C PHE A 216 0.86 -19.09 -2.13
N LEU A 217 1.63 -18.81 -3.16
CA LEU A 217 2.80 -19.60 -3.50
C LEU A 217 3.90 -19.29 -2.47
N THR A 218 4.97 -20.09 -2.48
CA THR A 218 6.08 -19.91 -1.54
C THR A 218 6.55 -18.46 -1.50
N GLY A 219 6.49 -17.85 -0.32
CA GLY A 219 6.99 -16.48 -0.11
C GLY A 219 8.51 -16.41 -0.27
N LEU A 220 9.01 -15.29 -0.74
CA LEU A 220 10.43 -15.01 -0.85
C LEU A 220 10.78 -13.87 0.11
N ASP A 221 11.65 -14.14 1.07
CA ASP A 221 12.22 -13.10 1.93
C ASP A 221 13.42 -12.47 1.22
N LEU A 222 13.46 -11.15 1.21
CA LEU A 222 14.49 -10.38 0.52
C LEU A 222 15.52 -9.86 1.50
N ALA A 223 16.79 -10.11 1.24
CA ALA A 223 17.88 -9.59 2.05
C ALA A 223 18.04 -8.07 1.90
N GLY A 224 18.46 -7.40 2.97
CA GLY A 224 18.72 -5.96 3.00
C GLY A 224 17.46 -5.10 3.17
N GLU A 225 17.66 -3.82 3.46
CA GLU A 225 16.59 -2.86 3.76
C GLU A 225 16.05 -2.17 2.49
N PRO A 226 14.72 -2.01 2.35
CA PRO A 226 14.13 -1.17 1.31
C PRO A 226 14.42 0.34 1.54
N PRO A 227 14.54 1.16 0.48
CA PRO A 227 14.49 0.78 -0.93
C PRO A 227 15.85 0.32 -1.44
N ARG A 228 15.91 -0.82 -2.10
CA ARG A 228 17.14 -1.31 -2.73
C ARG A 228 17.40 -0.62 -4.05
N ALA A 229 18.67 -0.53 -4.43
CA ALA A 229 19.06 -0.02 -5.74
C ALA A 229 18.57 -0.96 -6.86
N PRO A 230 18.13 -0.44 -8.03
CA PRO A 230 17.61 -1.29 -9.11
C PRO A 230 18.69 -2.19 -9.74
N ASP A 231 19.95 -1.81 -9.62
CA ASP A 231 21.14 -2.53 -10.10
C ASP A 231 21.77 -3.46 -9.04
N ASP A 232 21.17 -3.54 -7.84
CA ASP A 232 21.60 -4.48 -6.80
C ASP A 232 21.50 -5.93 -7.32
N PRO A 233 22.59 -6.73 -7.28
CA PRO A 233 22.60 -8.11 -7.74
C PRO A 233 21.51 -8.98 -7.06
N ALA A 234 21.23 -8.77 -5.77
CA ALA A 234 20.18 -9.50 -5.05
C ALA A 234 18.79 -9.16 -5.60
N VAL A 235 18.54 -7.90 -5.97
CA VAL A 235 17.28 -7.46 -6.61
C VAL A 235 17.12 -8.13 -7.97
N GLN A 236 18.17 -8.15 -8.79
CA GLN A 236 18.13 -8.77 -10.13
C GLN A 236 17.89 -10.28 -10.06
N GLN A 237 18.56 -10.97 -9.12
CA GLN A 237 18.37 -12.41 -8.91
C GLN A 237 16.94 -12.73 -8.44
N SER A 238 16.44 -11.96 -7.48
CA SER A 238 15.08 -12.12 -6.93
C SER A 238 14.02 -11.82 -7.96
N GLN A 239 14.21 -10.78 -8.79
CA GLN A 239 13.32 -10.47 -9.91
C GLN A 239 13.23 -11.62 -10.92
N GLY A 240 14.36 -12.23 -11.27
CA GLY A 240 14.40 -13.39 -12.17
C GLY A 240 13.69 -14.61 -11.58
N ALA A 241 13.82 -14.87 -10.28
CA ALA A 241 13.12 -15.95 -9.60
C ALA A 241 11.60 -15.68 -9.55
N LEU A 242 11.21 -14.47 -9.23
CA LEU A 242 9.81 -14.05 -9.18
C LEU A 242 9.12 -14.14 -10.55
N LEU A 243 9.79 -13.72 -11.62
CA LEU A 243 9.26 -13.84 -12.99
C LEU A 243 9.01 -15.30 -13.38
N ARG A 244 9.93 -16.21 -13.05
CA ARG A 244 9.73 -17.66 -13.29
C ARG A 244 8.52 -18.19 -12.53
N GLN A 245 8.32 -17.77 -11.29
CA GLN A 245 7.15 -18.14 -10.48
C GLN A 245 5.83 -17.63 -11.09
N LEU A 246 5.81 -16.37 -11.54
CA LEU A 246 4.63 -15.76 -12.16
C LEU A 246 4.26 -16.44 -13.48
N LEU A 247 5.26 -16.78 -14.31
CA LEU A 247 5.04 -17.50 -15.57
C LEU A 247 4.53 -18.93 -15.32
N GLY A 248 5.13 -19.67 -14.39
CA GLY A 248 4.69 -21.04 -14.04
C GLY A 248 3.32 -21.09 -13.32
N SER A 249 2.82 -19.98 -12.81
CA SER A 249 1.48 -19.90 -12.19
C SER A 249 0.38 -19.49 -13.18
N ALA A 250 0.72 -19.18 -14.44
CA ALA A 250 -0.20 -18.77 -15.49
C ALA A 250 -0.69 -19.95 -16.36
N GLU A 251 -0.06 -21.14 -16.22
CA GLU A 251 -0.50 -22.41 -16.80
C GLU A 251 -1.46 -23.14 -15.85
#